data_676c8f69e664d46df90581e2566357b9
#
_entry.id   676c8f69e664d46df90581e2566357b9
#
_cell.length_a   1.000
_cell.length_b   1.000
_cell.length_c   1.000
_cell.angle_alpha   90.00
_cell.angle_beta   90.00
_cell.angle_gamma   90.00
#
_symmetry.space_group_name_H-M   'P 1'
#
loop_
_entity.id
_entity.type
_entity.pdbx_description
1 polymer ?
#
loop_
_entity_poly.entity_id
_entity_poly.type
_entity_poly.pdbx_seq_one_letter_code
_entity_poly.pdbx_strand_id
1 'polypeptide(L)'
;MEPLPKSGTPKLTREEAEKIVKNKLGAEAPTPVLIGVRGYYSKMGVEGKNDTNIYDDAIIVLGKDYQTFNANTDPSFVKKEGRALSFIKEGVYKFAKGKHKNKYNALRAYPEGVEIPCVRDGKTSTAQYINIHMGGEVGKDTTWSEGCQTVPKRQWNKFIELVYSEMNRVKAPTITYILITNEEMKKILG
;
A
#
# COMPACT_ATOMS: atom_id res chain seq x y z
N MET A 1 -1.50 -21.82 2.93
CA MET A 1 -0.72 -21.09 1.92
C MET A 1 0.13 -20.09 2.66
N GLU A 2 1.42 -19.97 2.38
CA GLU A 2 2.25 -18.94 2.98
C GLU A 2 1.79 -17.57 2.49
N PRO A 3 1.64 -16.56 3.36
CA PRO A 3 1.08 -15.27 2.98
C PRO A 3 2.08 -14.39 2.20
N LEU A 4 3.29 -14.87 1.96
CA LEU A 4 4.37 -14.13 1.31
C LEU A 4 4.93 -14.88 0.11
N PRO A 5 5.35 -14.14 -0.94
CA PRO A 5 5.97 -14.74 -2.12
C PRO A 5 7.29 -15.41 -1.77
N LYS A 6 7.50 -16.63 -2.29
CA LYS A 6 8.79 -17.32 -2.18
C LYS A 6 9.93 -16.57 -2.87
N SER A 7 9.63 -15.74 -3.86
CA SER A 7 10.58 -14.90 -4.59
C SER A 7 11.14 -13.72 -3.77
N GLY A 8 10.66 -13.51 -2.55
CA GLY A 8 11.10 -12.42 -1.68
C GLY A 8 10.38 -11.10 -1.92
N THR A 9 11.08 -9.97 -1.72
CA THR A 9 10.53 -8.64 -1.94
C THR A 9 10.41 -8.29 -3.42
N PRO A 10 9.50 -7.34 -3.79
CA PRO A 10 9.35 -6.89 -5.16
C PRO A 10 10.68 -6.41 -5.78
N LYS A 11 10.88 -6.71 -7.08
CA LYS A 11 12.12 -6.42 -7.81
C LYS A 11 12.03 -5.18 -8.71
N LEU A 12 11.02 -4.33 -8.51
CA LEU A 12 10.92 -3.07 -9.24
C LEU A 12 12.20 -2.25 -8.99
N THR A 13 12.82 -1.73 -10.05
CA THR A 13 14.02 -0.91 -9.94
C THR A 13 13.67 0.54 -9.57
N ARG A 14 14.69 1.31 -9.15
CA ARG A 14 14.52 2.74 -8.89
C ARG A 14 14.05 3.48 -10.13
N GLU A 15 14.66 3.20 -11.28
CA GLU A 15 14.36 3.83 -12.56
C GLU A 15 12.91 3.55 -13.01
N GLU A 16 12.42 2.33 -12.78
CA GLU A 16 11.04 1.97 -13.03
C GLU A 16 10.09 2.72 -12.09
N ALA A 17 10.42 2.80 -10.81
CA ALA A 17 9.64 3.57 -9.84
C ALA A 17 9.58 5.07 -10.21
N GLU A 18 10.69 5.66 -10.64
CA GLU A 18 10.77 7.04 -11.11
C GLU A 18 9.91 7.27 -12.37
N LYS A 19 9.87 6.32 -13.31
CA LYS A 19 8.96 6.38 -14.46
C LYS A 19 7.50 6.40 -14.04
N ILE A 20 7.10 5.56 -13.06
CA ILE A 20 5.74 5.54 -12.51
C ILE A 20 5.40 6.90 -11.88
N VAL A 21 6.28 7.42 -11.03
CA VAL A 21 6.07 8.71 -10.37
C VAL A 21 5.95 9.83 -11.40
N LYS A 22 6.83 9.89 -12.39
CA LYS A 22 6.78 10.87 -13.46
C LYS A 22 5.47 10.79 -14.26
N ASN A 23 4.99 9.59 -14.55
CA ASN A 23 3.73 9.38 -15.25
C ASN A 23 2.51 9.88 -14.44
N LYS A 24 2.51 9.61 -13.12
CA LYS A 24 1.35 9.90 -12.25
C LYS A 24 1.35 11.33 -11.68
N LEU A 25 2.51 11.92 -11.46
CA LEU A 25 2.68 13.21 -10.77
C LEU A 25 3.38 14.28 -11.60
N GLY A 26 3.94 13.93 -12.74
CA GLY A 26 4.76 14.84 -13.55
C GLY A 26 6.25 14.86 -13.18
N ALA A 27 7.03 15.65 -13.93
CA ALA A 27 8.49 15.66 -13.81
C ALA A 27 9.02 16.25 -12.49
N GLU A 28 8.26 17.16 -11.87
CA GLU A 28 8.65 17.82 -10.61
C GLU A 28 7.97 17.20 -9.38
N ALA A 29 7.72 15.89 -9.44
CA ALA A 29 7.10 15.18 -8.35
C ALA A 29 7.90 15.32 -7.03
N PRO A 30 7.22 15.58 -5.90
CA PRO A 30 7.90 15.65 -4.62
C PRO A 30 8.47 14.28 -4.22
N THR A 31 9.64 14.28 -3.60
CA THR A 31 10.20 13.08 -2.95
C THR A 31 10.32 13.34 -1.45
N PRO A 32 10.08 12.33 -0.57
CA PRO A 32 9.78 10.93 -0.88
C PRO A 32 8.34 10.69 -1.37
N VAL A 33 8.16 9.58 -2.10
CA VAL A 33 6.87 9.06 -2.59
C VAL A 33 6.75 7.58 -2.23
N LEU A 34 5.55 7.14 -1.90
CA LEU A 34 5.19 5.73 -1.82
C LEU A 34 4.44 5.32 -3.09
N ILE A 35 4.76 4.12 -3.59
CA ILE A 35 4.03 3.52 -4.71
C ILE A 35 3.50 2.18 -4.25
N GLY A 36 2.17 2.00 -4.27
CA GLY A 36 1.49 0.72 -4.09
C GLY A 36 1.18 0.11 -5.46
N VAL A 37 1.53 -1.16 -5.65
CA VAL A 37 1.20 -1.91 -6.87
C VAL A 37 0.37 -3.12 -6.48
N ARG A 38 -0.93 -3.05 -6.76
CA ARG A 38 -1.89 -4.12 -6.51
C ARG A 38 -1.71 -5.26 -7.50
N GLY A 39 -1.66 -6.51 -6.98
CA GLY A 39 -1.45 -7.70 -7.79
C GLY A 39 -0.05 -7.78 -8.42
N TYR A 40 0.96 -7.23 -7.74
CA TYR A 40 2.36 -7.29 -8.23
C TYR A 40 2.81 -8.73 -8.51
N TYR A 41 2.44 -9.67 -7.63
CA TYR A 41 2.73 -11.09 -7.78
C TYR A 41 1.53 -11.86 -8.34
N SER A 42 1.28 -11.74 -9.63
CA SER A 42 0.13 -12.36 -10.32
C SER A 42 0.03 -13.90 -10.22
N LYS A 43 1.02 -14.56 -9.66
CA LYS A 43 1.07 -16.04 -9.51
C LYS A 43 0.78 -16.54 -8.09
N MET A 44 0.44 -15.69 -7.15
CA MET A 44 0.23 -16.09 -5.75
C MET A 44 -1.18 -16.54 -5.44
N GLY A 45 -2.16 -16.15 -6.22
CA GLY A 45 -3.55 -16.52 -6.05
C GLY A 45 -4.16 -17.12 -7.29
N VAL A 46 -5.45 -16.98 -7.43
CA VAL A 46 -6.19 -17.41 -8.61
C VAL A 46 -6.13 -16.30 -9.64
N GLU A 47 -5.56 -16.59 -10.81
CA GLU A 47 -5.43 -15.64 -11.91
C GLU A 47 -6.77 -14.92 -12.21
N GLY A 48 -6.72 -13.60 -12.37
CA GLY A 48 -7.88 -12.76 -12.64
C GLY A 48 -8.82 -12.54 -11.44
N LYS A 49 -8.44 -12.99 -10.24
CA LYS A 49 -9.15 -12.69 -8.98
C LYS A 49 -8.27 -11.83 -8.07
N ASN A 50 -8.94 -11.03 -7.27
CA ASN A 50 -8.30 -10.25 -6.24
C ASN A 50 -7.85 -11.18 -5.09
N ASP A 51 -6.56 -11.21 -4.82
CA ASP A 51 -5.93 -12.08 -3.84
C ASP A 51 -6.00 -11.42 -2.45
N THR A 52 -7.07 -11.69 -1.74
CA THR A 52 -7.24 -11.17 -0.37
C THR A 52 -6.44 -11.97 0.65
N ASN A 53 -6.05 -11.31 1.74
CA ASN A 53 -5.40 -11.93 2.90
C ASN A 53 -4.01 -12.54 2.62
N ILE A 54 -3.32 -12.08 1.59
CA ILE A 54 -1.94 -12.43 1.27
C ILE A 54 -1.16 -11.16 0.88
N TYR A 55 0.18 -11.24 0.91
CA TYR A 55 1.06 -10.12 0.58
C TYR A 55 1.60 -10.26 -0.85
N ASP A 56 0.71 -10.29 -1.82
CA ASP A 56 1.00 -10.38 -3.25
C ASP A 56 1.15 -9.01 -3.93
N ASP A 57 0.95 -7.95 -3.18
CA ASP A 57 1.15 -6.58 -3.61
C ASP A 57 2.54 -6.07 -3.25
N ALA A 58 2.86 -4.89 -3.75
CA ALA A 58 4.09 -4.18 -3.45
C ALA A 58 3.83 -2.81 -2.85
N ILE A 59 4.67 -2.38 -1.91
CA ILE A 59 4.86 -0.97 -1.58
C ILE A 59 6.32 -0.62 -1.76
N ILE A 60 6.58 0.44 -2.52
CA ILE A 60 7.90 0.96 -2.84
C ILE A 60 8.06 2.30 -2.13
N VAL A 61 9.19 2.48 -1.46
CA VAL A 61 9.63 3.77 -0.93
C VAL A 61 10.65 4.36 -1.89
N LEU A 62 10.30 5.46 -2.54
CA LEU A 62 11.18 6.22 -3.43
C LEU A 62 11.52 7.56 -2.78
N GLY A 63 12.73 7.67 -2.25
CA GLY A 63 13.30 8.85 -1.64
C GLY A 63 14.78 8.96 -1.97
N LYS A 64 15.58 9.56 -1.09
CA LYS A 64 17.04 9.46 -1.15
C LYS A 64 17.44 7.98 -1.10
N ASP A 65 16.86 7.26 -0.14
CA ASP A 65 16.97 5.81 -0.09
C ASP A 65 15.81 5.18 -0.88
N TYR A 66 16.06 4.00 -1.43
CA TYR A 66 15.12 3.24 -2.23
C TYR A 66 14.96 1.84 -1.67
N GLN A 67 13.71 1.41 -1.46
CA GLN A 67 13.44 0.05 -1.03
C GLN A 67 12.04 -0.43 -1.40
N THR A 68 11.93 -1.72 -1.69
CA THR A 68 10.67 -2.42 -1.95
C THR A 68 10.26 -3.29 -0.77
N PHE A 69 8.95 -3.40 -0.56
CA PHE A 69 8.34 -4.21 0.49
C PHE A 69 7.16 -4.99 -0.06
N ASN A 70 6.95 -6.18 0.46
CA ASN A 70 5.69 -6.89 0.23
C ASN A 70 4.56 -6.14 0.93
N ALA A 71 3.38 -6.20 0.35
CA ALA A 71 2.21 -5.52 0.88
C ALA A 71 0.93 -6.29 0.59
N ASN A 72 -0.12 -5.92 1.29
CA ASN A 72 -1.48 -6.20 0.89
C ASN A 72 -2.25 -4.87 0.84
N THR A 73 -2.79 -4.54 -0.32
CA THR A 73 -3.52 -3.30 -0.59
C THR A 73 -5.03 -3.50 -0.59
N ASP A 74 -5.47 -4.69 -0.24
CA ASP A 74 -6.84 -5.15 -0.22
C ASP A 74 -7.31 -5.51 1.19
N PRO A 75 -8.62 -5.62 1.44
CA PRO A 75 -9.11 -6.21 2.68
C PRO A 75 -8.65 -7.66 2.86
N SER A 76 -8.52 -8.12 4.10
CA SER A 76 -8.15 -9.51 4.41
C SER A 76 -9.17 -10.54 3.90
N PHE A 77 -10.42 -10.12 3.72
CA PHE A 77 -11.51 -10.97 3.23
C PHE A 77 -12.33 -10.23 2.17
N VAL A 78 -12.95 -10.99 1.27
CA VAL A 78 -13.92 -10.45 0.31
C VAL A 78 -15.19 -9.97 1.03
N LYS A 79 -15.59 -10.67 2.08
CA LYS A 79 -16.74 -10.33 2.92
C LYS A 79 -16.47 -10.74 4.37
N LYS A 80 -16.78 -9.84 5.30
CA LYS A 80 -16.73 -10.11 6.74
C LYS A 80 -18.11 -9.81 7.33
N GLU A 81 -18.67 -10.77 8.04
CA GLU A 81 -20.00 -10.62 8.66
C GLU A 81 -20.08 -9.36 9.53
N GLY A 82 -21.10 -8.55 9.32
CA GLY A 82 -21.35 -7.33 10.07
C GLY A 82 -20.38 -6.17 9.80
N ARG A 83 -19.46 -6.26 8.81
CA ARG A 83 -18.51 -5.19 8.49
C ARG A 83 -18.41 -4.92 7.00
N ALA A 84 -18.43 -3.64 6.64
CA ALA A 84 -18.19 -3.19 5.28
C ALA A 84 -16.69 -3.18 4.97
N LEU A 85 -16.25 -4.09 4.11
CA LEU A 85 -14.88 -4.11 3.59
C LEU A 85 -14.73 -3.07 2.49
N SER A 86 -13.61 -2.34 2.49
CA SER A 86 -13.36 -1.24 1.55
C SER A 86 -12.19 -1.57 0.64
N PHE A 87 -12.47 -1.85 -0.63
CA PHE A 87 -11.45 -1.96 -1.67
C PHE A 87 -11.13 -0.56 -2.17
N ILE A 88 -10.03 0.01 -1.68
CA ILE A 88 -9.62 1.37 -2.04
C ILE A 88 -9.30 1.42 -3.54
N LYS A 89 -9.86 2.41 -4.24
CA LYS A 89 -9.60 2.60 -5.67
C LYS A 89 -8.16 3.06 -5.90
N GLU A 90 -7.65 2.76 -7.08
CA GLU A 90 -6.38 3.30 -7.58
C GLU A 90 -6.46 4.83 -7.61
N GLY A 91 -5.33 5.47 -7.32
CA GLY A 91 -5.29 6.93 -7.25
C GLY A 91 -4.06 7.47 -6.54
N VAL A 92 -4.07 8.77 -6.31
CA VAL A 92 -3.02 9.49 -5.60
C VAL A 92 -3.57 10.04 -4.30
N TYR A 93 -2.94 9.69 -3.20
CA TYR A 93 -3.39 10.00 -1.85
C TYR A 93 -2.28 10.68 -1.04
N LYS A 94 -2.64 11.32 0.05
CA LYS A 94 -1.70 11.86 1.04
C LYS A 94 -1.82 11.11 2.35
N PHE A 95 -0.68 10.84 2.94
CA PHE A 95 -0.61 10.24 4.27
C PHE A 95 0.29 11.07 5.18
N ALA A 96 -0.05 11.15 6.46
CA ALA A 96 0.75 11.79 7.50
C ALA A 96 1.24 10.73 8.50
N LYS A 97 2.31 11.07 9.23
CA LYS A 97 2.76 10.29 10.38
C LYS A 97 1.67 10.22 11.44
N GLY A 98 1.50 9.07 12.04
CA GLY A 98 0.52 8.88 13.10
C GLY A 98 0.67 7.53 13.77
N LYS A 99 -0.36 7.12 14.52
CA LYS A 99 -0.38 5.82 15.21
C LYS A 99 -1.61 5.02 14.79
N HIS A 100 -1.41 3.72 14.57
CA HIS A 100 -2.53 2.80 14.42
C HIS A 100 -3.06 2.40 15.80
N LYS A 101 -4.37 2.65 16.02
CA LYS A 101 -5.06 2.36 17.30
C LYS A 101 -4.29 2.87 18.54
N ASN A 102 -3.56 4.00 18.42
CA ASN A 102 -2.69 4.58 19.45
C ASN A 102 -1.58 3.64 19.97
N LYS A 103 -1.27 2.54 19.29
CA LYS A 103 -0.33 1.51 19.76
C LYS A 103 1.06 1.65 19.16
N TYR A 104 1.18 1.82 17.84
CA TYR A 104 2.46 1.87 17.15
C TYR A 104 2.42 2.85 15.97
N ASN A 105 3.58 3.28 15.52
CA ASN A 105 3.72 4.19 14.41
C ASN A 105 3.10 3.62 13.13
N ALA A 106 2.39 4.47 12.40
CA ALA A 106 1.72 4.13 11.15
C ALA A 106 1.60 5.38 10.28
N LEU A 107 1.15 5.21 9.05
CA LEU A 107 0.76 6.32 8.20
C LEU A 107 -0.76 6.39 8.16
N ARG A 108 -1.31 7.59 8.33
CA ARG A 108 -2.75 7.85 8.33
C ARG A 108 -3.12 8.72 7.14
N ALA A 109 -4.21 8.38 6.45
CA ALA A 109 -4.73 9.22 5.37
C ALA A 109 -4.94 10.66 5.86
N TYR A 110 -4.53 11.62 5.03
CA TYR A 110 -4.52 13.04 5.37
C TYR A 110 -5.33 13.87 4.36
N PRO A 111 -6.10 14.88 4.83
CA PRO A 111 -6.33 15.25 6.25
C PRO A 111 -7.09 14.15 7.02
N GLU A 112 -7.08 14.22 8.35
CA GLU A 112 -7.83 13.26 9.18
C GLU A 112 -9.30 13.25 8.80
N GLY A 113 -9.89 12.05 8.65
CA GLY A 113 -11.28 11.90 8.21
C GLY A 113 -11.50 12.09 6.71
N VAL A 114 -10.42 12.25 5.91
CA VAL A 114 -10.55 12.34 4.46
C VAL A 114 -11.28 11.11 3.90
N GLU A 115 -12.18 11.35 2.97
CA GLU A 115 -12.90 10.31 2.25
C GLU A 115 -12.07 9.81 1.07
N ILE A 116 -11.70 8.54 1.13
CA ILE A 116 -10.97 7.86 0.06
C ILE A 116 -11.95 7.04 -0.77
N PRO A 117 -11.98 7.21 -2.11
CA PRO A 117 -12.83 6.42 -2.98
C PRO A 117 -12.55 4.92 -2.83
N CYS A 118 -13.60 4.13 -2.72
CA CYS A 118 -13.52 2.67 -2.59
C CYS A 118 -14.70 1.97 -3.25
N VAL A 119 -14.62 0.65 -3.31
CA VAL A 119 -15.74 -0.23 -3.63
C VAL A 119 -16.12 -0.99 -2.36
N ARG A 120 -17.40 -1.00 -2.02
CA ARG A 120 -18.02 -1.80 -0.94
C ARG A 120 -19.20 -2.56 -1.49
N ASP A 121 -19.23 -3.87 -1.27
CA ASP A 121 -20.33 -4.73 -1.77
C ASP A 121 -20.65 -4.49 -3.27
N GLY A 122 -19.59 -4.33 -4.08
CA GLY A 122 -19.70 -4.07 -5.53
C GLY A 122 -20.16 -2.66 -5.92
N LYS A 123 -20.38 -1.75 -4.95
CA LYS A 123 -20.83 -0.38 -5.20
C LYS A 123 -19.72 0.64 -4.91
N THR A 124 -19.67 1.70 -5.73
CA THR A 124 -18.81 2.85 -5.45
C THR A 124 -19.23 3.51 -4.13
N SER A 125 -18.26 3.78 -3.28
CA SER A 125 -18.42 4.34 -1.93
C SER A 125 -17.17 5.12 -1.54
N THR A 126 -17.11 5.60 -0.31
CA THR A 126 -15.93 6.19 0.30
C THR A 126 -15.58 5.49 1.62
N ALA A 127 -14.31 5.54 1.99
CA ALA A 127 -13.79 5.03 3.24
C ALA A 127 -13.00 6.12 3.97
N GLN A 128 -13.15 6.21 5.28
CA GLN A 128 -12.38 7.09 6.14
C GLN A 128 -11.39 6.30 7.01
N TYR A 129 -10.43 7.01 7.60
CA TYR A 129 -9.44 6.45 8.55
C TYR A 129 -8.60 5.31 7.95
N ILE A 130 -8.37 5.36 6.64
CA ILE A 130 -7.46 4.45 5.97
C ILE A 130 -6.03 4.70 6.46
N ASN A 131 -5.35 3.62 6.81
CA ASN A 131 -3.97 3.64 7.26
C ASN A 131 -3.08 2.78 6.36
N ILE A 132 -1.77 3.04 6.42
CA ILE A 132 -0.76 2.05 6.06
C ILE A 132 -0.18 1.57 7.38
N HIS A 133 -0.36 0.29 7.72
CA HIS A 133 -0.03 -0.24 9.03
C HIS A 133 0.59 -1.65 8.98
N MET A 134 1.08 -2.12 10.12
CA MET A 134 1.60 -3.46 10.26
C MET A 134 0.48 -4.49 10.10
N GLY A 135 0.68 -5.46 9.22
CA GLY A 135 -0.15 -6.65 9.12
C GLY A 135 0.39 -7.82 9.94
N GLY A 136 -0.36 -8.91 10.00
CA GLY A 136 0.06 -10.16 10.63
C GLY A 136 0.89 -11.05 9.70
N GLU A 137 1.14 -12.27 10.14
CA GLU A 137 1.90 -13.27 9.37
C GLU A 137 1.23 -14.64 9.32
N VAL A 138 0.31 -14.93 10.25
CA VAL A 138 -0.34 -16.23 10.38
C VAL A 138 -1.81 -16.07 10.80
N GLY A 139 -2.63 -17.06 10.47
CA GLY A 139 -4.01 -17.17 10.92
C GLY A 139 -5.05 -16.84 9.83
N LYS A 140 -6.31 -16.79 10.25
CA LYS A 140 -7.44 -16.57 9.32
C LYS A 140 -7.51 -15.12 8.78
N ASP A 141 -6.93 -14.18 9.51
CA ASP A 141 -6.90 -12.76 9.15
C ASP A 141 -5.42 -12.31 9.13
N THR A 142 -4.67 -12.88 8.20
CA THR A 142 -3.21 -12.71 8.14
C THR A 142 -2.81 -11.27 7.91
N THR A 143 -3.51 -10.54 7.05
CA THR A 143 -3.15 -9.16 6.71
C THR A 143 -3.78 -8.12 7.63
N TRP A 144 -4.77 -8.48 8.44
CA TRP A 144 -5.46 -7.62 9.43
C TRP A 144 -6.09 -6.35 8.83
N SER A 145 -6.61 -6.44 7.62
CA SER A 145 -7.15 -5.29 6.92
C SER A 145 -8.65 -5.40 6.64
N GLU A 146 -9.37 -4.30 6.83
CA GLU A 146 -10.75 -4.07 6.38
C GLU A 146 -10.81 -3.02 5.25
N GLY A 147 -9.63 -2.62 4.74
CA GLY A 147 -9.44 -1.61 3.69
C GLY A 147 -8.14 -0.84 3.80
N CYS A 148 -7.45 -0.91 4.94
CA CYS A 148 -6.11 -0.36 5.12
C CYS A 148 -5.09 -1.09 4.27
N GLN A 149 -4.00 -0.42 3.94
CA GLN A 149 -2.84 -1.01 3.30
C GLN A 149 -1.94 -1.62 4.38
N THR A 150 -1.40 -2.81 4.16
CA THR A 150 -0.58 -3.47 5.18
C THR A 150 0.76 -3.96 4.65
N VAL A 151 1.77 -3.90 5.52
CA VAL A 151 3.11 -4.44 5.29
C VAL A 151 3.33 -5.58 6.29
N PRO A 152 3.92 -6.72 5.88
CA PRO A 152 4.16 -7.84 6.78
C PRO A 152 4.93 -7.45 8.04
N LYS A 153 4.56 -8.00 9.18
CA LYS A 153 5.17 -7.69 10.48
C LYS A 153 6.70 -7.73 10.47
N ARG A 154 7.29 -8.73 9.80
CA ARG A 154 8.76 -8.89 9.70
C ARG A 154 9.45 -7.79 8.86
N GLN A 155 8.72 -7.06 8.02
CA GLN A 155 9.24 -5.95 7.22
C GLN A 155 8.82 -4.59 7.78
N TRP A 156 7.89 -4.56 8.73
CA TRP A 156 7.22 -3.35 9.18
C TRP A 156 8.16 -2.31 9.78
N ASN A 157 9.01 -2.72 10.73
CA ASN A 157 9.92 -1.77 11.39
C ASN A 157 10.83 -1.09 10.38
N LYS A 158 11.42 -1.87 9.47
CA LYS A 158 12.27 -1.33 8.40
C LYS A 158 11.52 -0.38 7.48
N PHE A 159 10.28 -0.72 7.13
CA PHE A 159 9.42 0.13 6.30
C PHE A 159 9.11 1.47 6.98
N ILE A 160 8.56 1.42 8.19
CA ILE A 160 8.08 2.64 8.84
C ILE A 160 9.22 3.58 9.26
N GLU A 161 10.36 3.02 9.68
CA GLU A 161 11.57 3.78 10.01
C GLU A 161 12.13 4.50 8.76
N LEU A 162 12.23 3.79 7.64
CA LEU A 162 12.66 4.38 6.37
C LEU A 162 11.73 5.52 5.94
N VAL A 163 10.42 5.29 5.93
CA VAL A 163 9.45 6.32 5.53
C VAL A 163 9.54 7.55 6.44
N TYR A 164 9.60 7.33 7.75
CA TYR A 164 9.70 8.46 8.70
C TYR A 164 11.02 9.22 8.57
N SER A 165 12.13 8.51 8.35
CA SER A 165 13.45 9.10 8.09
C SER A 165 13.43 9.98 6.84
N GLU A 166 12.89 9.46 5.74
CA GLU A 166 12.77 10.21 4.49
C GLU A 166 11.88 11.45 4.63
N MET A 167 10.73 11.32 5.29
CA MET A 167 9.85 12.48 5.56
C MET A 167 10.53 13.52 6.46
N ASN A 168 11.28 13.08 7.48
CA ASN A 168 12.03 13.99 8.37
C ASN A 168 13.14 14.71 7.62
N ARG A 169 13.86 14.01 6.76
CA ARG A 169 14.96 14.56 5.95
C ARG A 169 14.53 15.80 5.15
N VAL A 170 13.34 15.73 4.55
CA VAL A 170 12.80 16.85 3.75
C VAL A 170 11.82 17.72 4.54
N LYS A 171 11.63 17.47 5.85
CA LYS A 171 10.67 18.17 6.72
C LYS A 171 9.23 18.14 6.17
N ALA A 172 8.86 17.08 5.46
CA ALA A 172 7.53 16.93 4.89
C ALA A 172 6.52 16.50 5.97
N PRO A 173 5.40 17.22 6.14
CA PRO A 173 4.32 16.80 7.05
C PRO A 173 3.53 15.62 6.51
N THR A 174 3.53 15.44 5.20
CA THR A 174 2.82 14.36 4.50
C THR A 174 3.72 13.69 3.47
N ILE A 175 3.35 12.46 3.10
CA ILE A 175 3.94 11.73 1.99
C ILE A 175 2.86 11.41 0.96
N THR A 176 3.21 11.50 -0.33
CA THR A 176 2.32 11.08 -1.42
C THR A 176 2.36 9.55 -1.54
N TYR A 177 1.19 8.94 -1.69
CA TYR A 177 1.00 7.53 -1.98
C TYR A 177 0.26 7.37 -3.30
N ILE A 178 0.90 6.71 -4.26
CA ILE A 178 0.33 6.35 -5.56
C ILE A 178 -0.09 4.89 -5.45
N LEU A 179 -1.37 4.58 -5.67
CA LEU A 179 -1.87 3.21 -5.77
C LEU A 179 -2.25 2.94 -7.22
N ILE A 180 -1.65 1.92 -7.81
CA ILE A 180 -1.91 1.46 -9.19
C ILE A 180 -2.08 -0.06 -9.23
N THR A 181 -2.64 -0.59 -10.31
CA THR A 181 -2.64 -2.03 -10.57
C THR A 181 -1.36 -2.47 -11.27
N ASN A 182 -1.09 -3.78 -11.25
CA ASN A 182 0.00 -4.38 -11.99
C ASN A 182 -0.14 -4.17 -13.51
N GLU A 183 -1.35 -4.19 -14.05
CA GLU A 183 -1.63 -3.89 -15.45
C GLU A 183 -1.27 -2.45 -15.81
N GLU A 184 -1.66 -1.50 -14.96
CA GLU A 184 -1.30 -0.10 -15.14
C GLU A 184 0.21 0.11 -15.06
N MET A 185 0.87 -0.52 -14.09
CA MET A 185 2.34 -0.50 -13.97
C MET A 185 3.00 -0.99 -15.27
N LYS A 186 2.61 -2.16 -15.77
CA LYS A 186 3.15 -2.72 -17.02
C LYS A 186 2.93 -1.78 -18.22
N LYS A 187 1.76 -1.15 -18.30
CA LYS A 187 1.48 -0.19 -19.35
C LYS A 187 2.35 1.07 -19.28
N ILE A 188 2.71 1.52 -18.08
CA ILE A 188 3.61 2.67 -17.89
C ILE A 188 5.06 2.32 -18.23
N LEU A 189 5.47 1.11 -17.94
CA LEU A 189 6.86 0.69 -18.11
C LEU A 189 7.20 0.22 -19.54
N GLY A 190 6.21 -0.21 -20.31
CA GLY A 190 6.34 -0.71 -21.70
C GLY A 190 6.33 -2.21 -21.75
#